data_22a8d6e52f868d29dd0c3d53e66df836
#
_entry.id   22a8d6e52f868d29dd0c3d53e66df836
#
_cell.length_a   1.000
_cell.length_b   1.000
_cell.length_c   1.000
_cell.angle_alpha   90.00
_cell.angle_beta   90.00
_cell.angle_gamma   90.00
#
_symmetry.space_group_name_H-M   'P 1'
#
loop_
_entity.id
_entity.type
_entity.pdbx_description
1 polymer ?
#
loop_
_entity_poly.entity_id
_entity_poly.type
_entity_poly.pdbx_seq_one_letter_code
_entity_poly.pdbx_strand_id
1 'polypeptide(L)'
;MGTPGVLHGFKSYLLQDEQGEPLSVYSVASGLDYPGVGPQHSLLKDIGRVSYVTASDREAIDAFFELSRTEGIIPALESAHAVAYAMKLAKELGRDKTILVNLSGRGDKDIDFVVAKYGKDYGVVM
;
A
#
# COMPACT_ATOMS: atom_id res chain seq x y z
N MET A 1 -11.08 -10.40 -4.21
CA MET A 1 -11.45 -8.99 -4.01
C MET A 1 -12.60 -8.93 -3.04
N GLY A 2 -12.72 -7.82 -2.28
CA GLY A 2 -13.83 -7.66 -1.34
C GLY A 2 -15.20 -7.61 -2.01
N THR A 3 -16.24 -7.87 -1.24
CA THR A 3 -17.64 -7.81 -1.64
C THR A 3 -18.37 -6.68 -0.88
N PRO A 4 -19.49 -6.15 -1.40
CA PRO A 4 -20.24 -5.12 -0.69
C PRO A 4 -20.76 -5.60 0.66
N GLY A 5 -20.51 -4.83 1.71
CA GLY A 5 -20.97 -5.13 3.07
C GLY A 5 -21.04 -3.87 3.93
N VAL A 6 -21.45 -4.03 5.18
CA VAL A 6 -21.54 -2.95 6.18
C VAL A 6 -20.63 -3.27 7.35
N LEU A 7 -19.72 -2.37 7.67
CA LEU A 7 -18.83 -2.48 8.81
C LEU A 7 -18.67 -1.10 9.47
N HIS A 8 -18.68 -1.04 10.79
CA HIS A 8 -18.56 0.19 11.56
C HIS A 8 -19.54 1.31 11.11
N GLY A 9 -20.75 0.91 10.70
CA GLY A 9 -21.84 1.84 10.38
C GLY A 9 -21.85 2.41 8.95
N PHE A 10 -20.97 1.94 8.05
CA PHE A 10 -21.00 2.38 6.66
C PHE A 10 -20.89 1.22 5.68
N LYS A 11 -21.47 1.40 4.48
CA LYS A 11 -21.43 0.43 3.39
C LYS A 11 -20.19 0.68 2.52
N SER A 12 -19.42 -0.37 2.28
CA SER A 12 -18.24 -0.33 1.41
C SER A 12 -17.90 -1.72 0.86
N TYR A 13 -16.80 -1.86 0.13
CA TYR A 13 -16.21 -3.17 -0.16
C TYR A 13 -15.44 -3.68 1.05
N LEU A 14 -15.71 -4.93 1.43
CA LEU A 14 -15.09 -5.61 2.57
C LEU A 14 -14.48 -6.94 2.14
N LEU A 15 -13.36 -7.30 2.77
CA LEU A 15 -12.88 -8.68 2.81
C LEU A 15 -13.70 -9.41 3.86
N GLN A 16 -14.64 -10.24 3.42
CA GLN A 16 -15.58 -10.96 4.27
C GLN A 16 -15.81 -12.37 3.75
N ASP A 17 -16.25 -13.25 4.64
CA ASP A 17 -16.64 -14.62 4.30
C ASP A 17 -18.04 -14.70 3.68
N GLU A 18 -18.50 -15.92 3.40
CA GLU A 18 -19.83 -16.16 2.81
C GLU A 18 -20.98 -15.79 3.76
N GLN A 19 -20.72 -15.71 5.05
CA GLN A 19 -21.67 -15.30 6.07
C GLN A 19 -21.70 -13.79 6.28
N GLY A 20 -20.78 -13.05 5.65
CA GLY A 20 -20.63 -11.59 5.76
C GLY A 20 -19.77 -11.14 6.94
N GLU A 21 -19.08 -12.07 7.61
CA GLU A 21 -18.17 -11.73 8.71
C GLU A 21 -16.82 -11.23 8.16
N PRO A 22 -16.26 -10.14 8.70
CA PRO A 22 -14.99 -9.62 8.26
C PRO A 22 -13.86 -10.63 8.44
N LEU A 23 -13.06 -10.82 7.38
CA LEU A 23 -11.86 -11.65 7.44
C LEU A 23 -10.74 -10.95 8.21
N SER A 24 -9.92 -11.74 8.90
CA SER A 24 -8.66 -11.27 9.45
C SER A 24 -7.72 -10.88 8.31
N VAL A 25 -7.14 -9.69 8.40
CA VAL A 25 -6.20 -9.15 7.43
C VAL A 25 -4.86 -8.84 8.08
N TYR A 26 -3.82 -8.83 7.28
CA TYR A 26 -2.47 -8.47 7.71
C TYR A 26 -1.76 -7.70 6.61
N SER A 27 -1.02 -6.67 6.99
CA SER A 27 -0.07 -5.95 6.14
C SER A 27 1.17 -5.58 6.93
N VAL A 28 2.31 -5.46 6.25
CA VAL A 28 3.53 -4.87 6.82
C VAL A 28 3.31 -3.42 7.26
N ALA A 29 2.38 -2.74 6.63
CA ALA A 29 1.94 -1.39 6.97
C ALA A 29 0.72 -1.46 7.89
N SER A 30 0.88 -1.10 9.16
CA SER A 30 -0.19 -1.19 10.17
C SER A 30 -1.45 -0.39 9.80
N GLY A 31 -1.30 0.70 9.06
CA GLY A 31 -2.43 1.48 8.57
C GLY A 31 -3.28 0.79 7.50
N LEU A 32 -2.82 -0.35 6.95
CA LEU A 32 -3.54 -1.17 5.98
C LEU A 32 -4.16 -2.43 6.60
N ASP A 33 -4.03 -2.64 7.90
CA ASP A 33 -4.62 -3.77 8.63
C ASP A 33 -6.11 -3.54 8.90
N TYR A 34 -6.89 -3.41 7.83
CA TYR A 34 -8.33 -3.20 7.89
C TYR A 34 -9.03 -3.92 6.73
N PRO A 35 -10.10 -4.67 6.97
CA PRO A 35 -10.73 -5.49 5.94
C PRO A 35 -11.59 -4.70 4.95
N GLY A 36 -11.76 -3.41 5.11
CA GLY A 36 -12.61 -2.56 4.27
C GLY A 36 -11.92 -1.35 3.69
N VAL A 37 -12.65 -0.61 2.88
CA VAL A 37 -12.21 0.69 2.32
C VAL A 37 -13.25 1.76 2.58
N GLY A 38 -12.87 3.04 2.45
CA GLY A 38 -13.82 4.14 2.59
C GLY A 38 -14.94 4.09 1.53
N PRO A 39 -16.16 4.57 1.85
CA PRO A 39 -17.29 4.55 0.92
C PRO A 39 -17.01 5.31 -0.38
N GLN A 40 -16.21 6.38 -0.32
CA GLN A 40 -15.80 7.15 -1.49
C GLN A 40 -14.94 6.32 -2.43
N HIS A 41 -14.02 5.50 -1.92
CA HIS A 41 -13.23 4.58 -2.74
C HIS A 41 -14.12 3.52 -3.41
N SER A 42 -15.12 3.02 -2.70
CA SER A 42 -16.12 2.11 -3.25
C SER A 42 -16.88 2.75 -4.42
N LEU A 43 -17.35 3.97 -4.24
CA LEU A 43 -18.02 4.75 -5.30
C LEU A 43 -17.10 4.97 -6.50
N LEU A 44 -15.87 5.44 -6.29
CA LEU A 44 -14.92 5.72 -7.37
C LEU A 44 -14.57 4.47 -8.18
N LYS A 45 -14.53 3.30 -7.52
CA LYS A 45 -14.38 2.01 -8.18
C LYS A 45 -15.60 1.70 -9.04
N ASP A 46 -16.81 1.82 -8.49
CA ASP A 46 -18.05 1.43 -9.16
C ASP A 46 -18.34 2.28 -10.40
N ILE A 47 -18.05 3.56 -10.36
CA ILE A 47 -18.19 4.46 -11.52
C ILE A 47 -16.98 4.40 -12.48
N GLY A 48 -16.00 3.55 -12.23
CA GLY A 48 -14.82 3.39 -13.09
C GLY A 48 -13.87 4.60 -13.14
N ARG A 49 -13.96 5.52 -12.16
CA ARG A 49 -13.12 6.73 -12.12
C ARG A 49 -11.69 6.43 -11.65
N VAL A 50 -11.51 5.38 -10.87
CA VAL A 50 -10.23 4.96 -10.30
C VAL A 50 -10.03 3.46 -10.51
N SER A 51 -8.84 3.08 -10.95
CA SER A 51 -8.39 1.68 -10.99
C SER A 51 -7.65 1.34 -9.70
N TYR A 52 -8.10 0.31 -9.02
CA TYR A 52 -7.48 -0.17 -7.78
C TYR A 52 -6.58 -1.36 -8.08
N VAL A 53 -5.36 -1.28 -7.60
CA VAL A 53 -4.31 -2.27 -7.81
C VAL A 53 -3.72 -2.71 -6.48
N THR A 54 -2.95 -3.78 -6.48
CA THR A 54 -2.31 -4.32 -5.28
C THR A 54 -0.80 -4.21 -5.40
N ALA A 55 -0.15 -4.03 -4.25
CA ALA A 55 1.27 -4.26 -4.05
C ALA A 55 1.44 -5.19 -2.85
N SER A 56 2.38 -6.12 -2.93
CA SER A 56 2.70 -7.03 -1.84
C SER A 56 3.61 -6.35 -0.80
N ASP A 57 3.65 -6.92 0.40
CA ASP A 57 4.56 -6.48 1.46
C ASP A 57 6.02 -6.42 0.96
N ARG A 58 6.46 -7.43 0.19
CA ARG A 58 7.82 -7.45 -0.35
C ARG A 58 8.07 -6.30 -1.32
N GLU A 59 7.15 -6.04 -2.25
CA GLU A 59 7.26 -4.91 -3.17
C GLU A 59 7.29 -3.57 -2.42
N ALA A 60 6.50 -3.42 -1.35
CA ALA A 60 6.51 -2.22 -0.52
C ALA A 60 7.84 -2.03 0.23
N ILE A 61 8.42 -3.10 0.77
CA ILE A 61 9.74 -3.06 1.43
C ILE A 61 10.85 -2.76 0.42
N ASP A 62 10.84 -3.37 -0.77
CA ASP A 62 11.79 -3.06 -1.85
C ASP A 62 11.72 -1.56 -2.22
N ALA A 63 10.52 -1.01 -2.37
CA ALA A 63 10.31 0.40 -2.68
C ALA A 63 10.72 1.35 -1.54
N PHE A 64 10.51 0.94 -0.29
CA PHE A 64 10.97 1.68 0.88
C PHE A 64 12.49 1.89 0.86
N PHE A 65 13.25 0.83 0.66
CA PHE A 65 14.71 0.91 0.59
C PHE A 65 15.20 1.60 -0.69
N GLU A 66 14.56 1.36 -1.82
CA GLU A 66 14.93 2.00 -3.08
C GLU A 66 14.77 3.52 -3.01
N LEU A 67 13.62 4.03 -2.57
CA LEU A 67 13.38 5.47 -2.43
C LEU A 67 14.35 6.10 -1.42
N SER A 68 14.63 5.39 -0.33
CA SER A 68 15.56 5.86 0.70
C SER A 68 16.98 6.00 0.16
N ARG A 69 17.42 5.09 -0.70
CA ARG A 69 18.77 5.09 -1.29
C ARG A 69 18.91 6.11 -2.41
N THR A 70 17.92 6.22 -3.28
CA THR A 70 18.00 7.04 -4.50
C THR A 70 17.68 8.50 -4.25
N GLU A 71 16.71 8.76 -3.37
CA GLU A 71 16.17 10.11 -3.15
C GLU A 71 16.43 10.65 -1.73
N GLY A 72 16.94 9.81 -0.81
CA GLY A 72 17.13 10.20 0.58
C GLY A 72 15.79 10.39 1.34
N ILE A 73 14.71 9.86 0.81
CA ILE A 73 13.36 9.97 1.40
C ILE A 73 12.96 8.65 2.02
N ILE A 74 12.64 8.65 3.31
CA ILE A 74 12.11 7.48 4.02
C ILE A 74 10.59 7.56 4.00
N PRO A 75 9.90 6.77 3.14
CA PRO A 75 8.44 6.79 3.05
C PRO A 75 7.82 6.05 4.22
N ALA A 76 6.59 6.39 4.60
CA ALA A 76 5.78 5.48 5.39
C ALA A 76 5.55 4.16 4.62
N LEU A 77 5.40 3.03 5.30
CA LEU A 77 5.14 1.75 4.63
C LEU A 77 3.85 1.78 3.81
N GLU A 78 2.83 2.51 4.27
CA GLU A 78 1.60 2.74 3.52
C GLU A 78 1.91 3.41 2.17
N SER A 79 2.71 4.47 2.18
CA SER A 79 3.09 5.21 0.96
C SER A 79 4.06 4.42 0.07
N ALA A 80 4.86 3.53 0.65
CA ALA A 80 5.76 2.66 -0.10
C ALA A 80 5.01 1.74 -1.07
N HIS A 81 3.76 1.37 -0.79
CA HIS A 81 2.90 0.62 -1.72
C HIS A 81 2.63 1.42 -3.01
N ALA A 82 2.40 2.73 -2.88
CA ALA A 82 2.21 3.60 -4.06
C ALA A 82 3.51 3.73 -4.88
N VAL A 83 4.66 3.86 -4.22
CA VAL A 83 5.98 3.89 -4.88
C VAL A 83 6.26 2.55 -5.58
N ALA A 84 5.99 1.42 -4.94
CA ALA A 84 6.17 0.09 -5.51
C ALA A 84 5.39 -0.05 -6.83
N TYR A 85 4.13 0.35 -6.84
CA TYR A 85 3.33 0.30 -8.07
C TYR A 85 3.80 1.31 -9.11
N ALA A 86 4.21 2.52 -8.71
CA ALA A 86 4.75 3.52 -9.64
C ALA A 86 6.02 3.02 -10.34
N MET A 87 6.92 2.35 -9.63
CA MET A 87 8.13 1.74 -10.22
C MET A 87 7.78 0.65 -11.25
N LYS A 88 6.74 -0.12 -11.01
CA LYS A 88 6.22 -1.13 -11.96
C LYS A 88 5.61 -0.46 -13.19
N LEU A 89 4.71 0.50 -12.97
CA LEU A 89 4.02 1.23 -14.02
C LEU A 89 4.98 2.03 -14.91
N ALA A 90 6.05 2.59 -14.33
CA ALA A 90 7.06 3.33 -15.09
C ALA A 90 7.76 2.46 -16.15
N LYS A 91 7.97 1.18 -15.88
CA LYS A 91 8.55 0.24 -16.84
C LYS A 91 7.61 -0.05 -18.02
N GLU A 92 6.30 -0.01 -17.76
CA GLU A 92 5.26 -0.27 -18.76
C GLU A 92 4.99 0.96 -19.63
N LEU A 93 4.97 2.15 -19.04
CA LEU A 93 4.59 3.38 -19.75
C LEU A 93 5.72 4.00 -20.60
N GLY A 94 6.99 3.71 -20.28
CA GLY A 94 8.13 4.30 -20.98
C GLY A 94 8.48 5.72 -20.55
N ARG A 95 9.49 6.34 -21.23
CA ARG A 95 10.16 7.55 -20.77
C ARG A 95 9.41 8.86 -21.08
N ASP A 96 8.43 8.82 -21.97
CA ASP A 96 7.66 9.98 -22.42
C ASP A 96 6.40 10.24 -21.57
N LYS A 97 6.24 9.52 -20.49
CA LYS A 97 5.12 9.66 -19.56
C LYS A 97 5.57 10.18 -18.21
N THR A 98 4.68 10.91 -17.56
CA THR A 98 4.88 11.40 -16.19
C THR A 98 3.95 10.65 -15.26
N ILE A 99 4.51 10.14 -14.16
CA ILE A 99 3.75 9.49 -13.08
C ILE A 99 3.85 10.40 -11.85
N LEU A 100 2.69 10.87 -11.38
CA LEU A 100 2.62 11.62 -10.13
C LEU A 100 2.26 10.67 -8.99
N VAL A 101 3.14 10.56 -7.99
CA VAL A 101 2.91 9.76 -6.78
C VAL A 101 2.63 10.67 -5.61
N ASN A 102 1.51 10.46 -4.93
CA ASN A 102 1.26 11.12 -3.65
C ASN A 102 1.96 10.35 -2.52
N LEU A 103 3.07 10.88 -2.03
CA LEU A 103 3.78 10.33 -0.90
C LEU A 103 3.16 10.83 0.41
N SER A 104 2.17 10.11 0.90
CA SER A 104 1.20 10.56 1.91
C SER A 104 1.67 10.42 3.36
N GLY A 105 2.91 10.12 3.64
CA GLY A 105 3.39 9.97 5.01
C GLY A 105 4.91 9.84 5.09
N ARG A 106 5.42 9.85 6.33
CA ARG A 106 6.83 9.72 6.64
C ARG A 106 7.12 8.39 7.32
N GLY A 107 8.30 7.82 7.07
CA GLY A 107 8.67 6.47 7.50
C GLY A 107 9.49 6.37 8.78
N ASP A 108 9.77 7.48 9.46
CA ASP A 108 10.52 7.47 10.72
C ASP A 108 9.87 6.59 11.80
N LYS A 109 8.54 6.47 11.79
CA LYS A 109 7.78 5.55 12.65
C LYS A 109 8.04 4.07 12.35
N ASP A 110 8.50 3.73 11.15
CA ASP A 110 8.63 2.37 10.65
C ASP A 110 10.09 1.87 10.65
N ILE A 111 11.08 2.76 10.84
CA ILE A 111 12.51 2.46 10.69
C ILE A 111 12.93 1.29 11.57
N ASP A 112 12.63 1.33 12.85
CA ASP A 112 13.07 0.30 13.80
C ASP A 112 12.56 -1.08 13.41
N PHE A 113 11.28 -1.16 13.04
CA PHE A 113 10.66 -2.40 12.57
C PHE A 113 11.27 -2.89 11.26
N VAL A 114 11.40 -1.99 10.27
CA VAL A 114 11.90 -2.33 8.94
C VAL A 114 13.36 -2.78 9.02
N VAL A 115 14.20 -2.06 9.75
CA VAL A 115 15.62 -2.41 9.87
C VAL A 115 15.81 -3.70 10.67
N ALA A 116 15.09 -3.88 11.77
CA ALA A 116 15.19 -5.10 12.56
C ALA A 116 14.77 -6.35 11.77
N LYS A 117 13.71 -6.26 10.97
CA LYS A 117 13.15 -7.41 10.26
C LYS A 117 13.79 -7.65 8.89
N TYR A 118 14.11 -6.59 8.16
CA TYR A 118 14.51 -6.66 6.75
C TYR A 118 15.90 -6.06 6.47
N GLY A 119 16.48 -5.29 7.38
CA GLY A 119 17.70 -4.52 7.15
C GLY A 119 18.85 -5.35 6.59
N LYS A 120 19.05 -6.57 7.08
CA LYS A 120 20.11 -7.47 6.61
C LYS A 120 20.03 -7.77 5.13
N ASP A 121 18.82 -7.96 4.59
CA ASP A 121 18.60 -8.26 3.17
C ASP A 121 18.99 -7.08 2.27
N TYR A 122 19.03 -5.87 2.85
CA TYR A 122 19.34 -4.62 2.13
C TYR A 122 20.68 -4.00 2.53
N GLY A 123 21.52 -4.76 3.28
CA GLY A 123 22.86 -4.32 3.68
C GLY A 123 22.86 -3.25 4.79
N VAL A 124 21.77 -3.13 5.54
CA VAL A 124 21.68 -2.25 6.72
C VAL A 124 21.92 -3.08 7.96
N VAL A 125 22.96 -2.74 8.72
CA VAL A 125 23.32 -3.39 10.00
C VAL A 125 23.30 -2.30 11.07
N MET A 126 22.55 -2.54 12.13
CA MET A 126 22.62 -1.74 13.35
C MET A 126 23.62 -2.35 14.32
#